data_33a90ecd0a49e1adde6093d3d7f5a152
#
_entry.id   33a90ecd0a49e1adde6093d3d7f5a152
#
_cell.length_a   1.000
_cell.length_b   1.000
_cell.length_c   1.000
_cell.angle_alpha   90.00
_cell.angle_beta   90.00
_cell.angle_gamma   90.00
#
_symmetry.space_group_name_H-M   'P 1'
#
loop_
_entity.id
_entity.type
_entity.pdbx_description
1 polymer ?
#
loop_
_entity_poly.entity_id
_entity_poly.type
_entity_poly.pdbx_seq_one_letter_code
_entity_poly.pdbx_strand_id
1 'polypeptide(L)'
;MLPTVPFGELNITRLIVGGNPFRGNSHLNAQLSTEMLEFFTVERIKKTLAACEAHGINTVQARGDVLIQACLREYWAEGGRLHFIAQTASELRDLSGHVKQLARFGAVGIYVHGTFTDRHFLEGTFQ
;
A
#
# COMPACT_ATOMS: atom_id res chain seq x y z
N MET A 1 16.39 15.32 -8.35
CA MET A 1 15.15 15.37 -7.56
C MET A 1 13.97 14.89 -8.43
N LEU A 2 13.17 13.98 -7.89
CA LEU A 2 12.01 13.49 -8.61
C LEU A 2 10.89 14.54 -8.63
N PRO A 3 10.16 14.66 -9.75
CA PRO A 3 9.02 15.58 -9.81
C PRO A 3 7.92 15.15 -8.83
N THR A 4 7.23 16.14 -8.28
CA THR A 4 6.14 15.94 -7.32
C THR A 4 4.82 16.49 -7.84
N VAL A 5 3.74 16.09 -7.19
CA VAL A 5 2.40 16.64 -7.39
C VAL A 5 1.79 16.96 -6.04
N PRO A 6 0.94 17.99 -5.95
CA PRO A 6 0.18 18.27 -4.74
C PRO A 6 -0.76 17.12 -4.39
N PHE A 7 -0.83 16.78 -3.11
CA PHE A 7 -1.75 15.79 -2.56
C PHE A 7 -2.21 16.27 -1.18
N GLY A 8 -3.35 16.96 -1.15
CA GLY A 8 -3.75 17.70 0.03
C GLY A 8 -2.71 18.75 0.38
N GLU A 9 -2.22 18.74 1.61
CA GLU A 9 -1.16 19.63 2.08
C GLU A 9 0.26 19.10 1.82
N LEU A 10 0.36 17.91 1.23
CA LEU A 10 1.64 17.28 0.93
C LEU A 10 2.01 17.44 -0.55
N ASN A 11 3.29 17.25 -0.83
CA ASN A 11 3.78 17.05 -2.19
C ASN A 11 4.32 15.62 -2.28
N ILE A 12 3.68 14.79 -3.07
CA ILE A 12 4.11 13.40 -3.28
C ILE A 12 4.89 13.26 -4.60
N THR A 13 5.87 12.37 -4.62
CA THR A 13 6.62 12.10 -5.85
C THR A 13 5.72 11.44 -6.89
N ARG A 14 5.92 11.80 -8.15
CA ARG A 14 5.16 11.19 -9.26
C ARG A 14 5.47 9.70 -9.43
N LEU A 15 6.67 9.29 -9.02
CA LEU A 15 7.04 7.88 -8.92
C LEU A 15 6.72 7.41 -7.50
N ILE A 16 5.96 6.33 -7.37
CA ILE A 16 5.45 5.78 -6.10
C ILE A 16 5.85 4.31 -6.02
N VAL A 17 6.24 3.86 -4.84
CA VAL A 17 6.49 2.42 -4.60
C VAL A 17 5.16 1.68 -4.55
N GLY A 18 5.00 0.65 -5.38
CA GLY A 18 3.86 -0.26 -5.32
C GLY A 18 4.11 -1.46 -4.40
N GLY A 19 3.03 -2.08 -3.91
CA GLY A 19 3.12 -3.19 -2.94
C GLY A 19 2.85 -4.58 -3.50
N ASN A 20 2.51 -4.72 -4.79
CA ASN A 20 2.13 -6.02 -5.34
C ASN A 20 3.16 -7.14 -5.15
N PRO A 21 4.48 -6.91 -5.37
CA PRO A 21 5.47 -7.95 -5.13
C PRO A 21 5.55 -8.40 -3.67
N PHE A 22 5.30 -7.50 -2.72
CA PHE A 22 5.37 -7.79 -1.29
C PHE A 22 4.31 -8.80 -0.85
N ARG A 23 3.19 -8.85 -1.56
CA ARG A 23 2.06 -9.75 -1.29
C ARG A 23 1.90 -10.85 -2.33
N GLY A 24 2.88 -11.02 -3.22
CA GLY A 24 2.86 -12.08 -4.23
C GLY A 24 1.80 -11.88 -5.31
N ASN A 25 1.56 -10.64 -5.74
CA ASN A 25 0.61 -10.32 -6.79
C ASN A 25 1.36 -9.93 -8.08
N SER A 26 1.84 -10.94 -8.83
CA SER A 26 2.62 -10.70 -10.04
C SER A 26 1.79 -10.22 -11.24
N HIS A 27 0.50 -10.55 -11.28
CA HIS A 27 -0.37 -10.37 -12.46
C HIS A 27 0.08 -11.15 -13.71
N LEU A 28 1.17 -11.91 -13.62
CA LEU A 28 1.70 -12.69 -14.73
C LEU A 28 1.33 -14.16 -14.62
N ASN A 29 1.76 -14.80 -13.54
CA ASN A 29 1.46 -16.21 -13.27
C ASN A 29 1.63 -16.54 -11.78
N ALA A 30 1.13 -17.72 -11.39
CA ALA A 30 1.16 -18.17 -10.00
C ALA A 30 2.58 -18.49 -9.51
N GLN A 31 3.46 -18.97 -10.39
CA GLN A 31 4.84 -19.30 -10.03
C GLN A 31 5.58 -18.03 -9.58
N LEU A 32 5.51 -16.98 -10.36
CA LEU A 32 6.15 -15.70 -10.01
C LEU A 32 5.56 -15.10 -8.74
N SER A 33 4.25 -15.23 -8.53
CA SER A 33 3.60 -14.81 -7.28
C SER A 33 4.19 -15.54 -6.07
N THR A 34 4.41 -16.85 -6.17
CA THR A 34 5.03 -17.66 -5.12
C THR A 34 6.47 -17.21 -4.85
N GLU A 35 7.25 -17.03 -5.90
CA GLU A 35 8.63 -16.55 -5.79
C GLU A 35 8.71 -15.17 -5.10
N MET A 36 7.79 -14.26 -5.42
CA MET A 36 7.68 -12.96 -4.77
C MET A 36 7.39 -13.09 -3.28
N LEU A 37 6.44 -13.95 -2.89
CA LEU A 37 6.11 -14.18 -1.47
C LEU A 37 7.30 -14.75 -0.69
N GLU A 38 8.01 -15.69 -1.28
CA GLU A 38 9.18 -16.31 -0.66
C GLU A 38 10.34 -15.31 -0.54
N PHE A 39 10.53 -14.47 -1.54
CA PHE A 39 11.60 -13.47 -1.54
C PHE A 39 11.34 -12.34 -0.54
N PHE A 40 10.12 -11.79 -0.50
CA PHE A 40 9.80 -10.62 0.30
C PHE A 40 9.42 -10.97 1.74
N THR A 41 10.44 -11.17 2.56
CA THR A 41 10.32 -11.17 4.02
C THR A 41 10.09 -9.74 4.53
N VAL A 42 9.67 -9.58 5.78
CA VAL A 42 9.54 -8.26 6.42
C VAL A 42 10.82 -7.43 6.28
N GLU A 43 11.97 -8.04 6.52
CA GLU A 43 13.26 -7.35 6.38
C GLU A 43 13.55 -6.89 4.96
N ARG A 44 13.23 -7.71 3.96
CA ARG A 44 13.43 -7.32 2.56
C ARG A 44 12.45 -6.25 2.10
N ILE A 45 11.22 -6.28 2.59
CA ILE A 45 10.25 -5.20 2.35
C ILE A 45 10.79 -3.89 2.90
N LYS A 46 11.24 -3.87 4.17
CA LYS A 46 11.81 -2.66 4.79
C LYS A 46 13.04 -2.15 4.04
N LYS A 47 13.93 -3.04 3.63
CA LYS A 47 15.11 -2.67 2.82
C LYS A 47 14.72 -2.06 1.47
N THR A 48 13.71 -2.60 0.82
CA THR A 48 13.21 -2.09 -0.45
C THR A 48 12.61 -0.68 -0.27
N LEU A 49 11.81 -0.48 0.78
CA LEU A 49 11.26 0.83 1.10
C LEU A 49 12.36 1.85 1.36
N ALA A 50 13.36 1.49 2.16
CA ALA A 50 14.49 2.36 2.46
C ALA A 50 15.32 2.69 1.20
N ALA A 51 15.52 1.73 0.31
CA ALA A 51 16.22 1.97 -0.96
C ALA A 51 15.44 2.93 -1.87
N CYS A 52 14.12 2.76 -1.95
CA CYS A 52 13.27 3.67 -2.72
C CYS A 52 13.32 5.10 -2.15
N GLU A 53 13.25 5.24 -0.84
CA GLU A 53 13.37 6.54 -0.16
C GLU A 53 14.73 7.18 -0.44
N ALA A 54 15.81 6.40 -0.38
CA ALA A 54 17.16 6.89 -0.67
C ALA A 54 17.33 7.40 -2.11
N HIS A 55 16.51 6.90 -3.05
CA HIS A 55 16.47 7.37 -4.43
C HIS A 55 15.47 8.51 -4.68
N GLY A 56 14.91 9.09 -3.62
CA GLY A 56 14.07 10.27 -3.70
C GLY A 56 12.57 10.04 -3.80
N ILE A 57 12.12 8.78 -3.82
CA ILE A 57 10.69 8.46 -3.73
C ILE A 57 10.23 8.76 -2.30
N ASN A 58 9.08 9.41 -2.15
CA ASN A 58 8.58 9.78 -0.82
C ASN A 58 7.23 9.14 -0.46
N THR A 59 6.71 8.24 -1.29
CA THR A 59 5.38 7.65 -1.07
C THR A 59 5.36 6.18 -1.48
N VAL A 60 4.72 5.37 -0.65
CA VAL A 60 4.37 3.98 -0.94
C VAL A 60 2.86 3.84 -1.03
N GLN A 61 2.40 3.12 -2.03
CA GLN A 61 0.99 2.77 -2.21
C GLN A 61 0.85 1.26 -2.16
N ALA A 62 0.17 0.76 -1.14
CA ALA A 62 0.07 -0.67 -0.90
C ALA A 62 -1.25 -1.02 -0.21
N ARG A 63 -1.55 -2.31 -0.22
CA ARG A 63 -2.70 -2.87 0.47
C ARG A 63 -2.61 -2.59 1.98
N GLY A 64 -3.69 -2.08 2.57
CA GLY A 64 -3.77 -1.75 4.00
C GLY A 64 -4.05 -2.98 4.87
N ASP A 65 -3.39 -4.10 4.63
CA ASP A 65 -3.53 -5.31 5.43
C ASP A 65 -2.57 -5.33 6.64
N VAL A 66 -2.74 -6.33 7.49
CA VAL A 66 -1.99 -6.44 8.74
C VAL A 66 -0.49 -6.53 8.50
N LEU A 67 -0.06 -7.29 7.48
CA LEU A 67 1.36 -7.46 7.19
C LEU A 67 2.00 -6.14 6.75
N ILE A 68 1.39 -5.45 5.80
CA ILE A 68 1.91 -4.17 5.30
C ILE A 68 1.95 -3.13 6.42
N GLN A 69 0.90 -3.07 7.26
CA GLN A 69 0.89 -2.17 8.41
C GLN A 69 2.02 -2.49 9.40
N ALA A 70 2.26 -3.77 9.68
CA ALA A 70 3.35 -4.19 10.55
C ALA A 70 4.71 -3.79 9.98
N CYS A 71 4.95 -4.02 8.69
CA CYS A 71 6.18 -3.63 8.02
C CYS A 71 6.41 -2.11 8.07
N LEU A 72 5.36 -1.32 7.79
CA LEU A 72 5.44 0.14 7.81
C LEU A 72 5.69 0.68 9.21
N ARG A 73 5.06 0.08 10.23
CA ARG A 73 5.29 0.49 11.63
C ARG A 73 6.75 0.32 12.01
N GLU A 74 7.35 -0.83 11.68
CA GLU A 74 8.78 -1.05 11.93
C GLU A 74 9.66 -0.11 11.11
N TYR A 75 9.36 0.03 9.82
CA TYR A 75 10.08 0.92 8.91
C TYR A 75 10.10 2.37 9.43
N TRP A 76 8.95 2.90 9.85
CA TRP A 76 8.88 4.24 10.42
C TRP A 76 9.59 4.35 11.77
N ALA A 77 9.48 3.33 12.62
CA ALA A 77 10.18 3.30 13.90
C ALA A 77 11.71 3.31 13.72
N GLU A 78 12.19 2.76 12.62
CA GLU A 78 13.62 2.73 12.27
C GLU A 78 14.08 3.98 11.51
N GLY A 79 13.22 5.00 11.40
CA GLY A 79 13.55 6.30 10.78
C GLY A 79 13.09 6.49 9.35
N GLY A 80 12.37 5.54 8.76
CA GLY A 80 11.76 5.68 7.44
C GLY A 80 10.69 6.77 7.41
N ARG A 81 10.52 7.45 6.28
CA ARG A 81 9.63 8.62 6.16
C ARG A 81 8.71 8.59 4.96
N LEU A 82 8.60 7.47 4.25
CA LEU A 82 7.63 7.36 3.15
C LEU A 82 6.21 7.60 3.64
N HIS A 83 5.47 8.42 2.92
CA HIS A 83 4.03 8.55 3.12
C HIS A 83 3.34 7.27 2.65
N PHE A 84 2.24 6.92 3.30
CA PHE A 84 1.48 5.72 2.97
C PHE A 84 0.12 6.07 2.38
N ILE A 85 -0.12 5.64 1.15
CA ILE A 85 -1.46 5.61 0.54
C ILE A 85 -1.96 4.17 0.61
N ALA A 86 -3.06 3.96 1.32
CA ALA A 86 -3.58 2.63 1.60
C ALA A 86 -4.71 2.24 0.65
N GLN A 87 -4.57 1.05 0.05
CA GLN A 87 -5.68 0.37 -0.59
C GLN A 87 -6.46 -0.40 0.48
N THR A 88 -7.78 -0.32 0.46
CA THR A 88 -8.60 -1.11 1.39
C THR A 88 -8.41 -2.61 1.15
N ALA A 89 -8.38 -3.39 2.22
CA ALA A 89 -8.31 -4.84 2.16
C ALA A 89 -9.72 -5.41 1.89
N SER A 90 -9.90 -6.00 0.72
CA SER A 90 -11.22 -6.40 0.21
C SER A 90 -11.89 -7.53 1.00
N GLU A 91 -11.14 -8.29 1.81
CA GLU A 91 -11.66 -9.34 2.68
C GLU A 91 -12.32 -8.80 3.96
N LEU A 92 -12.09 -7.53 4.31
CA LEU A 92 -12.67 -6.94 5.50
C LEU A 92 -14.10 -6.50 5.23
N ARG A 93 -15.03 -6.91 6.11
CA ARG A 93 -16.46 -6.64 5.94
C ARG A 93 -16.85 -5.22 6.37
N ASP A 94 -16.22 -4.71 7.42
CA ASP A 94 -16.46 -3.35 7.92
C ASP A 94 -15.55 -2.35 7.21
N LEU A 95 -15.95 -1.92 6.02
CA LEU A 95 -15.18 -0.97 5.22
C LEU A 95 -15.00 0.36 5.95
N SER A 96 -16.06 0.90 6.56
CA SER A 96 -15.98 2.18 7.28
C SER A 96 -15.00 2.12 8.46
N GLY A 97 -15.09 1.05 9.27
CA GLY A 97 -14.15 0.83 10.37
C GLY A 97 -12.72 0.66 9.89
N HIS A 98 -12.53 -0.06 8.79
CA HIS A 98 -11.21 -0.24 8.19
C HIS A 98 -10.60 1.08 7.71
N VAL A 99 -11.38 1.91 7.02
CA VAL A 99 -10.94 3.24 6.58
C VAL A 99 -10.52 4.10 7.77
N LYS A 100 -11.32 4.13 8.82
CA LYS A 100 -11.00 4.86 10.06
C LYS A 100 -9.71 4.34 10.70
N GLN A 101 -9.53 3.02 10.73
CA GLN A 101 -8.34 2.40 11.28
C GLN A 101 -7.10 2.78 10.47
N LEU A 102 -7.17 2.75 9.14
CA LEU A 102 -6.07 3.14 8.26
C LEU A 102 -5.69 4.62 8.44
N ALA A 103 -6.67 5.49 8.60
CA ALA A 103 -6.42 6.91 8.88
C ALA A 103 -5.69 7.10 10.21
N ARG A 104 -6.11 6.41 11.27
CA ARG A 104 -5.44 6.45 12.58
C ARG A 104 -4.05 5.84 12.53
N PHE A 105 -3.85 4.83 11.70
CA PHE A 105 -2.54 4.20 11.51
C PHE A 105 -1.53 5.17 10.92
N GLY A 106 -1.96 6.11 10.09
CA GLY A 106 -1.09 7.12 9.49
C GLY A 106 -1.13 7.18 7.97
N ALA A 107 -2.11 6.54 7.34
CA ALA A 107 -2.31 6.69 5.90
C ALA A 107 -2.67 8.14 5.57
N VAL A 108 -1.97 8.70 4.58
CA VAL A 108 -2.24 10.08 4.09
C VAL A 108 -3.30 10.11 3.01
N GLY A 109 -3.62 8.96 2.44
CA GLY A 109 -4.67 8.77 1.46
C GLY A 109 -5.17 7.33 1.51
N ILE A 110 -6.43 7.13 1.18
CA ILE A 110 -7.08 5.81 1.21
C ILE A 110 -7.95 5.70 -0.03
N TYR A 111 -7.90 4.55 -0.69
CA TYR A 111 -8.80 4.25 -1.81
C TYR A 111 -9.39 2.85 -1.66
N VAL A 112 -10.62 2.72 -2.18
CA VAL A 112 -11.35 1.46 -2.15
C VAL A 112 -10.84 0.55 -3.26
N HIS A 113 -10.60 -0.73 -2.94
CA HIS A 113 -10.17 -1.70 -3.93
C HIS A 113 -11.23 -1.88 -5.02
N GLY A 114 -10.79 -1.91 -6.29
CA GLY A 114 -11.69 -2.02 -7.44
C GLY A 114 -12.61 -3.25 -7.39
N THR A 115 -12.13 -4.37 -6.86
CA THR A 115 -12.97 -5.59 -6.68
C THR A 115 -14.23 -5.31 -5.86
N PHE A 116 -14.14 -4.48 -4.82
CA PHE A 116 -15.29 -4.11 -4.00
C PHE A 116 -16.31 -3.31 -4.82
N THR A 117 -15.85 -2.27 -5.52
CA THR A 117 -16.73 -1.41 -6.32
C THR A 117 -17.33 -2.17 -7.50
N ASP A 118 -16.55 -2.99 -8.18
CA ASP A 118 -17.01 -3.81 -9.31
C ASP A 118 -18.10 -4.79 -8.88
N ARG A 119 -17.91 -5.45 -7.73
CA ARG A 119 -18.92 -6.37 -7.18
C ARG A 119 -20.22 -5.65 -6.89
N HIS A 120 -20.17 -4.52 -6.20
CA HIS A 120 -21.36 -3.72 -5.90
C HIS A 120 -22.06 -3.23 -7.17
N PHE A 121 -21.30 -2.85 -8.18
CA PHE A 121 -21.86 -2.46 -9.47
C PHE A 121 -22.58 -3.62 -10.14
N LEU A 122 -21.96 -4.80 -10.22
CA LEU A 122 -22.54 -5.99 -10.83
C LEU A 122 -23.77 -6.50 -10.08
N GLU A 123 -23.78 -6.40 -8.77
CA GLU A 123 -24.90 -6.82 -7.93
C GLU A 123 -26.01 -5.76 -7.82
N GLY A 124 -25.82 -4.57 -8.36
CA GLY A 124 -26.78 -3.48 -8.28
C GLY A 124 -26.98 -2.93 -6.86
N THR A 125 -25.95 -3.06 -6.01
CA THR A 125 -26.02 -2.68 -4.58
C THR A 125 -25.41 -1.30 -4.29
N PHE A 126 -25.08 -0.52 -5.30
CA PHE A 126 -24.71 0.89 -5.14
C PHE A 126 -25.93 1.70 -4.69
N GLN A 127 -25.71 2.51 -3.68
CA GLN A 127 -26.69 3.49 -3.18
C GLN A 127 -26.16 4.90 -3.30
#